data_5e74931156b460293a083698f03dd565
#
_entry.id   5e74931156b460293a083698f03dd565
#
_cell.length_a   1.000
_cell.length_b   1.000
_cell.length_c   1.000
_cell.angle_alpha   90.00
_cell.angle_beta   90.00
_cell.angle_gamma   90.00
#
_symmetry.space_group_name_H-M   'P 1'
#
loop_
_entity.id
_entity.type
_entity.pdbx_description
1 polymer ?
#
loop_
_entity_poly.entity_id
_entity_poly.type
_entity_poly.pdbx_seq_one_letter_code
_entity_poly.pdbx_strand_id
1 'polypeptide(L)'
;MANPHQDSKGSAEFRELYQSVAHELSISQRLAAFDAAGDLPRFARRALDLLEKDQDEIALAFWDNYCRIANLASKGRDLETLKQRHVESSRIYTREKMARLDGQTWVEMAFTHALAASKLGVPMWQLLAANAHTHDFAINRMRERLNNDMDEFQPLARATAQVMVIEAEIMSFAINAMTHREAQMVRTAQTASFKQTVDGELQQASHLGSGLKNQVVNASEAARQMLGRSSEVAAAAEQSAIAMREAAQTAAGLIRAIEEARSEVEVAADVAERASREAGHAVASTQTLSTHAESIESILSL
;
A
#
# COMPACT_ATOMS: atom_id res chain seq x y z
N MET A 1 14.63 -7.38 -23.33
CA MET A 1 13.96 -6.15 -23.83
C MET A 1 12.62 -6.02 -23.13
N ALA A 2 12.47 -5.13 -22.16
CA ALA A 2 11.16 -4.88 -21.57
C ALA A 2 10.30 -4.13 -22.62
N ASN A 3 9.09 -4.61 -22.81
CA ASN A 3 8.17 -4.09 -23.81
C ASN A 3 7.73 -2.66 -23.40
N PRO A 4 8.01 -1.59 -24.16
CA PRO A 4 7.66 -0.22 -23.81
C PRO A 4 6.14 0.00 -23.61
N HIS A 5 5.30 -0.90 -24.11
CA HIS A 5 3.86 -0.89 -23.91
C HIS A 5 3.41 -1.39 -22.51
N GLN A 6 4.25 -2.13 -21.77
CA GLN A 6 3.91 -2.55 -20.40
C GLN A 6 4.16 -1.42 -19.39
N ASP A 7 5.18 -0.60 -19.60
CA ASP A 7 5.47 0.55 -18.71
C ASP A 7 4.40 1.65 -18.83
N SER A 8 3.83 1.85 -20.03
CA SER A 8 2.78 2.85 -20.23
C SER A 8 1.43 2.48 -19.60
N LYS A 9 1.05 1.20 -19.62
CA LYS A 9 -0.19 0.72 -18.97
C LYS A 9 -0.10 0.78 -17.45
N GLY A 10 1.03 0.37 -16.87
CA GLY A 10 1.26 0.45 -15.42
C GLY A 10 1.22 1.88 -14.90
N SER A 11 1.82 2.82 -15.62
CA SER A 11 1.81 4.24 -15.24
C SER A 11 0.43 4.89 -15.37
N ALA A 12 -0.38 4.48 -16.33
CA ALA A 12 -1.76 4.97 -16.48
C ALA A 12 -2.65 4.49 -15.33
N GLU A 13 -2.55 3.20 -14.97
CA GLU A 13 -3.29 2.62 -13.83
C GLU A 13 -2.93 3.28 -12.49
N PHE A 14 -1.65 3.56 -12.26
CA PHE A 14 -1.20 4.25 -11.05
C PHE A 14 -1.70 5.68 -10.98
N ARG A 15 -1.71 6.38 -12.11
CA ARG A 15 -2.25 7.74 -12.20
C ARG A 15 -3.75 7.76 -11.96
N GLU A 16 -4.50 6.81 -12.51
CA GLU A 16 -5.93 6.66 -12.25
C GLU A 16 -6.21 6.39 -10.76
N LEU A 17 -5.44 5.49 -10.13
CA LEU A 17 -5.56 5.24 -8.70
C LEU A 17 -5.23 6.49 -7.88
N TYR A 18 -4.13 7.20 -8.22
CA TYR A 18 -3.79 8.46 -7.57
C TYR A 18 -4.94 9.47 -7.66
N GLN A 19 -5.48 9.70 -8.86
CA GLN A 19 -6.58 10.63 -9.05
C GLN A 19 -7.82 10.29 -8.21
N SER A 20 -8.10 9.00 -8.04
CA SER A 20 -9.25 8.55 -7.23
C SER A 20 -9.10 8.83 -5.74
N VAL A 21 -7.87 8.93 -5.22
CA VAL A 21 -7.56 9.14 -3.79
C VAL A 21 -6.83 10.46 -3.50
N ALA A 22 -6.57 11.28 -4.52
CA ALA A 22 -5.81 12.53 -4.39
C ALA A 22 -6.41 13.51 -3.36
N HIS A 23 -7.74 13.47 -3.18
CA HIS A 23 -8.44 14.29 -2.18
C HIS A 23 -8.10 13.89 -0.74
N GLU A 24 -7.71 12.63 -0.49
CA GLU A 24 -7.26 12.14 0.80
C GLU A 24 -5.77 12.44 1.04
N LEU A 25 -5.00 12.70 -0.04
CA LEU A 25 -3.59 13.03 -0.04
C LEU A 25 -3.34 14.55 -0.01
N SER A 26 -4.03 15.27 0.87
CA SER A 26 -3.80 16.70 1.04
C SER A 26 -2.40 16.96 1.62
N ILE A 27 -1.46 17.39 0.76
CA ILE A 27 -0.10 17.76 1.19
C ILE A 27 -0.11 18.96 2.14
N SER A 28 -1.05 19.90 1.96
CA SER A 28 -1.17 21.06 2.86
C SER A 28 -1.55 20.66 4.29
N GLN A 29 -2.41 19.66 4.47
CA GLN A 29 -2.74 19.16 5.80
C GLN A 29 -1.54 18.49 6.46
N ARG A 30 -0.75 17.74 5.69
CA ARG A 30 0.47 17.08 6.17
C ARG A 30 1.52 18.11 6.58
N LEU A 31 1.75 19.10 5.73
CA LEU A 31 2.66 20.19 6.04
C LEU A 31 2.22 20.93 7.31
N ALA A 32 0.95 21.27 7.47
CA ALA A 32 0.44 21.91 8.66
C ALA A 32 0.67 21.09 9.94
N ALA A 33 0.66 19.76 9.84
CA ALA A 33 0.92 18.87 10.97
C ALA A 33 2.41 18.74 11.32
N PHE A 34 3.30 18.77 10.32
CA PHE A 34 4.74 18.59 10.52
C PHE A 34 5.51 19.90 10.68
N ASP A 35 4.96 21.02 10.21
CA ASP A 35 5.60 22.33 10.12
C ASP A 35 4.80 23.39 10.90
N ALA A 36 4.78 23.25 12.22
CA ALA A 36 4.08 24.20 13.08
C ALA A 36 4.68 25.62 13.01
N ALA A 37 5.96 25.75 12.66
CA ALA A 37 6.66 27.02 12.52
C ALA A 37 6.50 27.67 11.14
N GLY A 38 6.09 26.92 10.12
CA GLY A 38 5.95 27.38 8.75
C GLY A 38 7.28 27.60 8.03
N ASP A 39 8.36 27.01 8.51
CA ASP A 39 9.72 27.22 7.99
C ASP A 39 10.28 26.04 7.19
N LEU A 40 9.59 24.90 7.22
CA LEU A 40 10.01 23.68 6.54
C LEU A 40 10.30 23.87 5.04
N PRO A 41 9.45 24.54 4.24
CA PRO A 41 9.73 24.75 2.82
C PRO A 41 10.99 25.57 2.57
N ARG A 42 11.27 26.54 3.43
CA ARG A 42 12.48 27.37 3.34
C ARG A 42 13.74 26.54 3.59
N PHE A 43 13.74 25.74 4.65
CA PHE A 43 14.89 24.91 4.98
C PHE A 43 15.07 23.74 4.00
N ALA A 44 13.98 23.15 3.52
CA ALA A 44 14.05 22.14 2.47
C ALA A 44 14.70 22.68 1.18
N ARG A 45 14.29 23.87 0.74
CA ARG A 45 14.90 24.53 -0.43
C ARG A 45 16.36 24.86 -0.18
N ARG A 46 16.71 25.39 0.99
CA ARG A 46 18.10 25.70 1.35
C ARG A 46 18.97 24.43 1.36
N ALA A 47 18.44 23.31 1.86
CA ALA A 47 19.13 22.03 1.81
C ALA A 47 19.36 21.54 0.37
N LEU A 48 18.37 21.71 -0.52
CA LEU A 48 18.50 21.39 -1.94
C LEU A 48 19.62 22.23 -2.59
N ASP A 49 19.62 23.56 -2.38
CA ASP A 49 20.61 24.47 -2.95
C ASP A 49 22.03 24.12 -2.47
N LEU A 50 22.18 23.79 -1.19
CA LEU A 50 23.45 23.40 -0.60
C LEU A 50 23.99 22.10 -1.22
N LEU A 51 23.11 21.14 -1.53
CA LEU A 51 23.45 19.84 -2.06
C LEU A 51 23.33 19.72 -3.59
N GLU A 52 23.17 20.85 -4.30
CA GLU A 52 22.95 20.80 -5.75
C GLU A 52 24.03 20.04 -6.51
N LYS A 53 25.28 20.20 -6.09
CA LYS A 53 26.45 19.53 -6.71
C LYS A 53 26.56 18.03 -6.33
N ASP A 54 25.87 17.60 -5.28
CA ASP A 54 25.94 16.25 -4.74
C ASP A 54 24.76 15.39 -5.20
N GLN A 55 23.82 15.94 -6.00
CA GLN A 55 22.57 15.28 -6.38
C GLN A 55 22.78 13.91 -7.07
N ASP A 56 23.78 13.79 -7.93
CA ASP A 56 24.07 12.54 -8.62
C ASP A 56 24.60 11.48 -7.65
N GLU A 57 25.46 11.87 -6.72
CA GLU A 57 25.99 10.96 -5.69
C GLU A 57 24.89 10.52 -4.73
N ILE A 58 23.99 11.44 -4.35
CA ILE A 58 22.83 11.13 -3.51
C ILE A 58 21.90 10.15 -4.23
N ALA A 59 21.61 10.38 -5.51
CA ALA A 59 20.81 9.47 -6.32
C ALA A 59 21.46 8.08 -6.45
N LEU A 60 22.77 8.04 -6.68
CA LEU A 60 23.52 6.77 -6.73
C LEU A 60 23.50 6.04 -5.39
N ALA A 61 23.65 6.74 -4.26
CA ALA A 61 23.57 6.14 -2.93
C ALA A 61 22.21 5.46 -2.69
N PHE A 62 21.12 6.07 -3.18
CA PHE A 62 19.81 5.42 -3.17
C PHE A 62 19.79 4.14 -3.98
N TRP A 63 20.18 4.22 -5.27
CA TRP A 63 20.08 3.10 -6.19
C TRP A 63 21.02 1.95 -5.84
N ASP A 64 22.21 2.24 -5.34
CA ASP A 64 23.15 1.21 -4.86
C ASP A 64 22.55 0.43 -3.70
N ASN A 65 22.03 1.14 -2.72
CA ASN A 65 21.44 0.48 -1.54
C ASN A 65 20.14 -0.22 -1.87
N TYR A 66 19.27 0.40 -2.68
CA TYR A 66 18.03 -0.20 -3.13
C TYR A 66 18.25 -1.50 -3.93
N CYS A 67 19.16 -1.47 -4.91
CA CYS A 67 19.50 -2.65 -5.71
C CYS A 67 20.03 -3.79 -4.84
N ARG A 68 20.85 -3.45 -3.85
CA ARG A 68 21.43 -4.41 -2.90
C ARG A 68 20.35 -5.02 -2.00
N ILE A 69 19.51 -4.20 -1.36
CA ILE A 69 18.50 -4.66 -0.41
C ILE A 69 17.38 -5.45 -1.12
N ALA A 70 16.95 -4.97 -2.29
CA ALA A 70 15.91 -5.63 -3.09
C ALA A 70 16.44 -6.85 -3.86
N ASN A 71 17.74 -7.11 -3.76
CA ASN A 71 18.45 -8.22 -4.44
C ASN A 71 18.13 -8.28 -5.95
N LEU A 72 18.19 -7.12 -6.62
CA LEU A 72 17.80 -7.01 -8.03
C LEU A 72 18.76 -7.75 -8.97
N ALA A 73 20.03 -7.93 -8.57
CA ALA A 73 21.01 -8.73 -9.32
C ALA A 73 20.55 -10.18 -9.49
N SER A 74 20.00 -10.81 -8.43
CA SER A 74 19.48 -12.18 -8.51
C SER A 74 18.25 -12.32 -9.39
N LYS A 75 17.56 -11.18 -9.65
CA LYS A 75 16.39 -11.11 -10.54
C LYS A 75 16.77 -10.87 -12.00
N GLY A 76 18.06 -11.00 -12.38
CA GLY A 76 18.55 -10.86 -13.74
C GLY A 76 18.52 -9.44 -14.30
N ARG A 77 18.54 -8.42 -13.45
CA ARG A 77 18.55 -7.00 -13.86
C ARG A 77 20.00 -6.53 -14.07
N ASP A 78 20.22 -5.81 -15.16
CA ASP A 78 21.46 -5.06 -15.38
C ASP A 78 21.42 -3.81 -14.48
N LEU A 79 22.21 -3.86 -13.39
CA LEU A 79 22.18 -2.83 -12.36
C LEU A 79 22.79 -1.51 -12.82
N GLU A 80 23.84 -1.55 -13.65
CA GLU A 80 24.51 -0.34 -14.13
C GLU A 80 23.61 0.46 -15.06
N THR A 81 23.01 -0.22 -16.03
CA THR A 81 22.03 0.42 -16.93
C THR A 81 20.82 0.94 -16.16
N LEU A 82 20.36 0.23 -15.13
CA LEU A 82 19.24 0.65 -14.30
C LEU A 82 19.58 1.91 -13.51
N LYS A 83 20.72 1.96 -12.85
CA LYS A 83 21.19 3.14 -12.10
C LYS A 83 21.34 4.36 -13.00
N GLN A 84 22.07 4.24 -14.11
CA GLN A 84 22.29 5.33 -15.07
C GLN A 84 20.97 5.92 -15.58
N ARG A 85 19.99 5.06 -15.89
CA ARG A 85 18.66 5.49 -16.36
C ARG A 85 17.91 6.30 -15.31
N HIS A 86 18.07 5.97 -14.04
CA HIS A 86 17.25 6.51 -12.97
C HIS A 86 17.88 7.66 -12.19
N VAL A 87 19.16 7.96 -12.36
CA VAL A 87 19.82 9.10 -11.70
C VAL A 87 19.13 10.41 -12.07
N GLU A 88 18.87 10.66 -13.35
CA GLU A 88 18.20 11.91 -13.78
C GLU A 88 16.78 12.01 -13.27
N SER A 89 16.00 10.92 -13.30
CA SER A 89 14.65 10.91 -12.72
C SER A 89 14.65 11.14 -11.21
N SER A 90 15.65 10.64 -10.50
CA SER A 90 15.83 10.86 -9.07
C SER A 90 16.16 12.33 -8.76
N ARG A 91 16.99 12.97 -9.59
CA ARG A 91 17.27 14.42 -9.48
C ARG A 91 16.01 15.26 -9.67
N ILE A 92 15.23 14.96 -10.71
CA ILE A 92 13.95 15.64 -10.96
C ILE A 92 13.02 15.47 -9.76
N TYR A 93 12.90 14.26 -9.26
CA TYR A 93 12.08 13.95 -8.10
C TYR A 93 12.53 14.71 -6.85
N THR A 94 13.82 14.69 -6.53
CA THR A 94 14.37 15.41 -5.37
C THR A 94 14.16 16.91 -5.50
N ARG A 95 14.37 17.46 -6.68
CA ARG A 95 14.14 18.89 -6.94
C ARG A 95 12.67 19.27 -6.77
N GLU A 96 11.73 18.54 -7.36
CA GLU A 96 10.29 18.80 -7.20
C GLU A 96 9.88 18.70 -5.73
N LYS A 97 10.35 17.68 -5.00
CA LYS A 97 10.06 17.47 -3.59
C LYS A 97 10.59 18.61 -2.70
N MET A 98 11.86 18.99 -2.85
CA MET A 98 12.51 19.92 -1.95
C MET A 98 12.25 21.39 -2.31
N ALA A 99 12.08 21.72 -3.60
CA ALA A 99 11.84 23.08 -4.05
C ALA A 99 10.37 23.50 -4.01
N ARG A 100 9.46 22.53 -4.14
CA ARG A 100 8.00 22.74 -4.21
C ARG A 100 7.27 21.79 -3.27
N LEU A 101 7.62 21.89 -2.00
CA LEU A 101 7.14 20.96 -0.98
C LEU A 101 5.61 20.94 -0.84
N ASP A 102 4.94 22.06 -1.14
CA ASP A 102 3.48 22.20 -1.22
C ASP A 102 2.87 21.71 -2.54
N GLY A 103 3.71 21.34 -3.52
CA GLY A 103 3.29 20.90 -4.85
C GLY A 103 2.76 19.46 -4.88
N GLN A 104 1.76 19.21 -5.71
CA GLN A 104 1.20 17.87 -5.90
C GLN A 104 2.07 16.97 -6.79
N THR A 105 2.94 17.53 -7.61
CA THR A 105 3.75 16.77 -8.57
C THR A 105 4.64 15.74 -7.89
N TRP A 106 5.38 16.11 -6.85
CA TRP A 106 6.24 15.19 -6.14
C TRP A 106 5.45 14.15 -5.34
N VAL A 107 4.25 14.52 -4.85
CA VAL A 107 3.33 13.60 -4.15
C VAL A 107 2.86 12.49 -5.10
N GLU A 108 2.46 12.85 -6.32
CA GLU A 108 2.11 11.88 -7.37
C GLU A 108 3.31 10.99 -7.73
N MET A 109 4.52 11.56 -7.80
CA MET A 109 5.74 10.80 -8.07
C MET A 109 6.05 9.82 -6.94
N ALA A 110 5.97 10.24 -5.67
CA ALA A 110 6.17 9.38 -4.51
C ALA A 110 5.17 8.22 -4.48
N PHE A 111 3.90 8.55 -4.71
CA PHE A 111 2.81 7.58 -4.82
C PHE A 111 3.10 6.53 -5.91
N THR A 112 3.47 6.99 -7.09
CA THR A 112 3.78 6.14 -8.24
C THR A 112 5.02 5.26 -8.00
N HIS A 113 6.07 5.81 -7.37
CA HIS A 113 7.27 5.06 -7.03
C HIS A 113 6.99 3.92 -6.06
N ALA A 114 6.16 4.16 -5.02
CA ALA A 114 5.76 3.14 -4.07
C ALA A 114 5.00 1.99 -4.76
N LEU A 115 4.06 2.32 -5.64
CA LEU A 115 3.29 1.32 -6.39
C LEU A 115 4.18 0.54 -7.37
N ALA A 116 5.10 1.21 -8.05
CA ALA A 116 6.05 0.55 -8.95
C ALA A 116 6.95 -0.44 -8.20
N ALA A 117 7.46 -0.06 -7.02
CA ALA A 117 8.24 -0.94 -6.15
C ALA A 117 7.40 -2.15 -5.70
N SER A 118 6.17 -1.93 -5.27
CA SER A 118 5.25 -2.99 -4.86
C SER A 118 4.96 -3.99 -5.98
N LYS A 119 4.70 -3.53 -7.21
CA LYS A 119 4.53 -4.41 -8.38
C LYS A 119 5.76 -5.26 -8.71
N LEU A 120 6.95 -4.76 -8.39
CA LEU A 120 8.19 -5.51 -8.52
C LEU A 120 8.42 -6.49 -7.35
N GLY A 121 7.47 -6.59 -6.42
CA GLY A 121 7.59 -7.43 -5.23
C GLY A 121 8.63 -6.91 -4.24
N VAL A 122 8.87 -5.60 -4.23
CA VAL A 122 9.74 -4.94 -3.26
C VAL A 122 8.89 -4.48 -2.08
N PRO A 123 9.07 -5.07 -0.89
CA PRO A 123 8.34 -4.65 0.30
C PRO A 123 8.66 -3.21 0.69
N MET A 124 7.68 -2.52 1.27
CA MET A 124 7.83 -1.11 1.67
C MET A 124 9.03 -0.84 2.57
N TRP A 125 9.35 -1.76 3.50
CA TRP A 125 10.50 -1.59 4.39
C TRP A 125 11.84 -1.52 3.64
N GLN A 126 11.98 -2.19 2.48
CA GLN A 126 13.20 -2.10 1.66
C GLN A 126 13.34 -0.74 1.00
N LEU A 127 12.24 -0.18 0.54
CA LEU A 127 12.22 1.17 -0.02
C LEU A 127 12.55 2.22 1.06
N LEU A 128 11.95 2.08 2.24
CA LEU A 128 12.23 2.96 3.38
C LEU A 128 13.69 2.84 3.86
N ALA A 129 14.26 1.65 3.85
CA ALA A 129 15.66 1.45 4.21
C ALA A 129 16.61 2.12 3.19
N ALA A 130 16.28 2.09 1.89
CA ALA A 130 17.04 2.80 0.87
C ALA A 130 16.93 4.33 1.06
N ASN A 131 15.74 4.84 1.33
CA ASN A 131 15.53 6.26 1.63
C ASN A 131 16.30 6.70 2.88
N ALA A 132 16.28 5.91 3.95
CA ALA A 132 17.02 6.21 5.18
C ALA A 132 18.54 6.28 4.94
N HIS A 133 19.08 5.35 4.15
CA HIS A 133 20.49 5.38 3.77
C HIS A 133 20.86 6.61 2.94
N THR A 134 20.00 6.98 2.00
CA THR A 134 20.17 8.19 1.18
C THR A 134 20.11 9.46 2.02
N HIS A 135 19.19 9.48 2.99
CA HIS A 135 19.07 10.59 3.94
C HIS A 135 20.35 10.74 4.77
N ASP A 136 20.87 9.66 5.32
CA ASP A 136 22.14 9.67 6.08
C ASP A 136 23.31 10.18 5.22
N PHE A 137 23.41 9.73 3.97
CA PHE A 137 24.39 10.22 3.01
C PHE A 137 24.25 11.75 2.80
N ALA A 138 23.02 12.23 2.56
CA ALA A 138 22.75 13.65 2.35
C ALA A 138 23.08 14.50 3.60
N ILE A 139 22.76 14.00 4.80
CA ILE A 139 23.11 14.66 6.08
C ILE A 139 24.60 14.81 6.26
N ASN A 140 25.36 13.79 5.94
CA ASN A 140 26.84 13.87 6.02
C ASN A 140 27.40 14.88 5.02
N ARG A 141 26.90 14.89 3.78
CA ARG A 141 27.28 15.91 2.78
C ARG A 141 26.91 17.33 3.22
N MET A 142 25.73 17.53 3.82
CA MET A 142 25.37 18.85 4.37
C MET A 142 26.34 19.31 5.45
N ARG A 143 26.72 18.41 6.36
CA ARG A 143 27.71 18.73 7.42
C ARG A 143 29.06 19.14 6.84
N GLU A 144 29.55 18.40 5.85
CA GLU A 144 30.79 18.72 5.12
C GLU A 144 30.72 20.10 4.45
N ARG A 145 29.63 20.37 3.74
CA ARG A 145 29.41 21.64 3.01
C ARG A 145 29.32 22.85 3.95
N LEU A 146 28.82 22.66 5.15
CA LEU A 146 28.69 23.69 6.16
C LEU A 146 29.95 23.83 7.07
N ASN A 147 31.02 23.09 6.81
CA ASN A 147 32.23 23.08 7.65
C ASN A 147 31.91 22.89 9.15
N ASN A 148 30.93 22.05 9.46
CA ASN A 148 30.41 21.77 10.81
C ASN A 148 29.75 23.00 11.51
N ASP A 149 29.28 23.99 10.77
CA ASP A 149 28.39 25.02 11.34
C ASP A 149 27.07 24.38 11.79
N MET A 150 26.98 24.17 13.11
CA MET A 150 25.85 23.48 13.71
C MET A 150 24.58 24.32 13.75
N ASP A 151 24.70 25.65 13.74
CA ASP A 151 23.55 26.56 13.81
C ASP A 151 22.80 26.54 12.47
N GLU A 152 23.51 26.49 11.35
CA GLU A 152 22.89 26.30 10.02
C GLU A 152 22.52 24.83 9.79
N PHE A 153 23.32 23.88 10.23
CA PHE A 153 23.12 22.45 9.99
C PHE A 153 21.84 21.90 10.65
N GLN A 154 21.59 22.22 11.91
CA GLN A 154 20.46 21.62 12.67
C GLN A 154 19.09 21.85 12.03
N PRO A 155 18.70 23.08 11.61
CA PRO A 155 17.43 23.30 10.97
C PRO A 155 17.30 22.58 9.61
N LEU A 156 18.39 22.48 8.84
CA LEU A 156 18.39 21.77 7.56
C LEU A 156 18.24 20.26 7.77
N ALA A 157 18.97 19.68 8.72
CA ALA A 157 18.87 18.27 9.05
C ALA A 157 17.47 17.90 9.54
N ARG A 158 16.88 18.75 10.41
CA ARG A 158 15.48 18.57 10.86
C ARG A 158 14.52 18.62 9.69
N ALA A 159 14.64 19.60 8.80
CA ALA A 159 13.76 19.76 7.66
C ALA A 159 13.81 18.56 6.71
N THR A 160 14.99 18.08 6.37
CA THR A 160 15.15 16.90 5.50
C THR A 160 14.60 15.63 6.17
N ALA A 161 14.73 15.48 7.49
CA ALA A 161 14.12 14.37 8.23
C ALA A 161 12.59 14.44 8.20
N GLN A 162 12.00 15.62 8.40
CA GLN A 162 10.55 15.80 8.32
C GLN A 162 10.02 15.51 6.91
N VAL A 163 10.70 15.99 5.86
CA VAL A 163 10.34 15.68 4.46
C VAL A 163 10.39 14.18 4.20
N MET A 164 11.43 13.48 4.69
CA MET A 164 11.54 12.01 4.56
C MET A 164 10.37 11.28 5.23
N VAL A 165 9.91 11.75 6.39
CA VAL A 165 8.76 11.14 7.10
C VAL A 165 7.46 11.38 6.34
N ILE A 166 7.24 12.60 5.83
CA ILE A 166 6.06 12.90 5.00
C ILE A 166 6.06 12.03 3.73
N GLU A 167 7.20 11.89 3.07
CA GLU A 167 7.36 11.01 1.90
C GLU A 167 7.04 9.55 2.23
N ALA A 168 7.56 9.04 3.35
CA ALA A 168 7.30 7.68 3.80
C ALA A 168 5.80 7.44 4.08
N GLU A 169 5.11 8.43 4.65
CA GLU A 169 3.67 8.38 4.88
C GLU A 169 2.91 8.32 3.56
N ILE A 170 3.24 9.19 2.58
CA ILE A 170 2.63 9.21 1.25
C ILE A 170 2.81 7.86 0.54
N MET A 171 4.02 7.31 0.59
CA MET A 171 4.32 6.00 0.01
C MET A 171 3.53 4.87 0.69
N SER A 172 3.40 4.93 2.01
CA SER A 172 2.61 3.96 2.78
C SER A 172 1.12 4.06 2.45
N PHE A 173 0.61 5.28 2.30
CA PHE A 173 -0.76 5.52 1.86
C PHE A 173 -1.00 4.92 0.46
N ALA A 174 -0.06 5.08 -0.49
CA ALA A 174 -0.16 4.52 -1.82
C ALA A 174 -0.34 3.00 -1.80
N ILE A 175 0.49 2.30 -1.02
CA ILE A 175 0.40 0.83 -0.87
C ILE A 175 -0.95 0.43 -0.26
N ASN A 176 -1.41 1.13 0.78
CA ASN A 176 -2.71 0.87 1.40
C ASN A 176 -3.86 1.09 0.40
N ALA A 177 -3.84 2.18 -0.36
CA ALA A 177 -4.85 2.47 -1.38
C ALA A 177 -4.91 1.36 -2.45
N MET A 178 -3.76 0.88 -2.92
CA MET A 178 -3.67 -0.24 -3.86
C MET A 178 -4.27 -1.52 -3.26
N THR A 179 -3.88 -1.87 -2.05
CA THR A 179 -4.37 -3.06 -1.35
C THR A 179 -5.89 -3.01 -1.14
N HIS A 180 -6.42 -1.83 -0.78
CA HIS A 180 -7.86 -1.63 -0.66
C HIS A 180 -8.59 -1.79 -2.00
N ARG A 181 -8.03 -1.23 -3.08
CA ARG A 181 -8.60 -1.39 -4.43
C ARG A 181 -8.61 -2.85 -4.87
N GLU A 182 -7.51 -3.56 -4.68
CA GLU A 182 -7.42 -4.99 -4.99
C GLU A 182 -8.44 -5.81 -4.19
N ALA A 183 -8.55 -5.56 -2.89
CA ALA A 183 -9.53 -6.21 -2.04
C ALA A 183 -10.98 -5.91 -2.48
N GLN A 184 -11.28 -4.68 -2.90
CA GLN A 184 -12.58 -4.32 -3.45
C GLN A 184 -12.87 -5.06 -4.77
N MET A 185 -11.90 -5.12 -5.68
CA MET A 185 -12.06 -5.86 -6.95
C MET A 185 -12.34 -7.34 -6.69
N VAL A 186 -11.59 -7.97 -5.78
CA VAL A 186 -11.82 -9.36 -5.38
C VAL A 186 -13.22 -9.55 -4.79
N ARG A 187 -13.66 -8.67 -3.89
CA ARG A 187 -15.01 -8.71 -3.31
C ARG A 187 -16.10 -8.56 -4.37
N THR A 188 -15.91 -7.61 -5.29
CA THR A 188 -16.86 -7.38 -6.38
C THR A 188 -16.96 -8.59 -7.28
N ALA A 189 -15.83 -9.18 -7.67
CA ALA A 189 -15.78 -10.40 -8.47
C ALA A 189 -16.43 -11.59 -7.74
N GLN A 190 -16.15 -11.78 -6.45
CA GLN A 190 -16.78 -12.80 -5.63
C GLN A 190 -18.30 -12.60 -5.51
N THR A 191 -18.74 -11.34 -5.30
CA THR A 191 -20.18 -11.01 -5.22
C THR A 191 -20.87 -11.27 -6.55
N ALA A 192 -20.24 -10.90 -7.67
CA ALA A 192 -20.77 -11.16 -9.01
C ALA A 192 -20.88 -12.66 -9.28
N SER A 193 -19.81 -13.44 -8.98
CA SER A 193 -19.81 -14.89 -9.11
C SER A 193 -20.86 -15.54 -8.22
N PHE A 194 -20.96 -15.10 -6.95
CA PHE A 194 -21.97 -15.59 -6.02
C PHE A 194 -23.40 -15.30 -6.54
N LYS A 195 -23.64 -14.06 -6.99
CA LYS A 195 -24.93 -13.69 -7.58
C LYS A 195 -25.26 -14.55 -8.80
N GLN A 196 -24.30 -14.75 -9.70
CA GLN A 196 -24.49 -15.60 -10.89
C GLN A 196 -24.80 -17.05 -10.51
N THR A 197 -24.13 -17.58 -9.49
CA THR A 197 -24.39 -18.93 -8.96
C THR A 197 -25.78 -19.01 -8.36
N VAL A 198 -26.17 -18.05 -7.51
CA VAL A 198 -27.48 -18.00 -6.90
C VAL A 198 -28.60 -17.81 -7.93
N ASP A 199 -28.40 -16.91 -8.90
CA ASP A 199 -29.36 -16.71 -9.99
C ASP A 199 -29.49 -17.99 -10.84
N GLY A 200 -28.41 -18.69 -11.12
CA GLY A 200 -28.40 -19.98 -11.80
C GLY A 200 -29.14 -21.07 -11.04
N GLU A 201 -28.90 -21.18 -9.72
CA GLU A 201 -29.58 -22.14 -8.85
C GLU A 201 -31.09 -21.81 -8.70
N LEU A 202 -31.43 -20.52 -8.62
CA LEU A 202 -32.84 -20.07 -8.60
C LEU A 202 -33.56 -20.37 -9.92
N GLN A 203 -32.89 -20.16 -11.06
CA GLN A 203 -33.45 -20.55 -12.38
C GLN A 203 -33.60 -22.06 -12.48
N GLN A 204 -32.62 -22.83 -12.03
CA GLN A 204 -32.69 -24.28 -12.02
C GLN A 204 -33.78 -24.76 -11.07
N ALA A 205 -33.90 -24.14 -9.88
CA ALA A 205 -35.02 -24.41 -8.94
C ALA A 205 -36.37 -24.04 -9.54
N SER A 206 -36.46 -22.93 -10.27
CA SER A 206 -37.70 -22.49 -10.97
C SER A 206 -38.04 -23.46 -12.11
N HIS A 207 -37.05 -23.92 -12.87
CA HIS A 207 -37.22 -24.92 -13.93
C HIS A 207 -37.62 -26.28 -13.37
N LEU A 208 -36.99 -26.70 -12.26
CA LEU A 208 -37.36 -27.87 -11.49
C LEU A 208 -38.79 -27.74 -10.92
N GLY A 209 -39.11 -26.55 -10.39
CA GLY A 209 -40.44 -26.24 -9.88
C GLY A 209 -41.56 -26.32 -10.96
N SER A 210 -41.21 -25.84 -12.18
CA SER A 210 -42.11 -25.96 -13.34
C SER A 210 -42.21 -27.41 -13.82
N GLY A 211 -41.14 -28.15 -13.81
CA GLY A 211 -41.09 -29.59 -14.12
C GLY A 211 -41.90 -30.38 -13.09
N LEU A 212 -41.71 -30.03 -11.79
CA LEU A 212 -42.47 -30.64 -10.69
C LEU A 212 -43.98 -30.35 -10.77
N LYS A 213 -44.37 -29.11 -11.16
CA LYS A 213 -45.75 -28.74 -11.37
C LYS A 213 -46.40 -29.56 -12.49
N ASN A 214 -45.66 -29.77 -13.60
CA ASN A 214 -46.11 -30.63 -14.70
C ASN A 214 -46.22 -32.11 -14.29
N GLN A 215 -45.22 -32.59 -13.47
CA GLN A 215 -45.26 -33.93 -12.92
C GLN A 215 -46.40 -34.11 -11.90
N VAL A 216 -46.66 -33.09 -11.07
CA VAL A 216 -47.80 -33.11 -10.12
C VAL A 216 -49.14 -33.08 -10.84
N VAL A 217 -49.26 -32.32 -11.96
CA VAL A 217 -50.50 -32.37 -12.82
C VAL A 217 -50.64 -33.74 -13.44
N ASN A 218 -49.57 -34.30 -13.98
CA ASN A 218 -49.58 -35.64 -14.54
C ASN A 218 -49.77 -36.72 -13.46
N ALA A 219 -49.20 -36.53 -12.27
CA ALA A 219 -49.37 -37.43 -11.14
C ALA A 219 -50.75 -37.27 -10.47
N SER A 220 -51.39 -36.08 -10.56
CA SER A 220 -52.77 -35.92 -10.10
C SER A 220 -53.78 -36.70 -10.96
N GLU A 221 -53.51 -36.87 -12.25
CA GLU A 221 -54.22 -37.84 -13.08
C GLU A 221 -53.85 -39.29 -12.76
N ALA A 222 -52.60 -39.55 -12.43
CA ALA A 222 -52.15 -40.87 -11.98
C ALA A 222 -52.44 -41.14 -10.50
N ALA A 223 -52.54 -40.11 -9.62
CA ALA A 223 -52.78 -40.24 -8.18
C ALA A 223 -54.22 -40.61 -7.81
N ARG A 224 -55.17 -40.51 -8.74
CA ARG A 224 -56.45 -41.26 -8.59
C ARG A 224 -56.22 -42.77 -8.51
N GLN A 225 -55.02 -43.24 -8.90
CA GLN A 225 -54.62 -44.63 -8.79
C GLN A 225 -53.60 -44.96 -7.67
N MET A 226 -53.06 -43.92 -6.96
CA MET A 226 -52.02 -44.16 -5.97
C MET A 226 -52.15 -43.30 -4.70
N LEU A 227 -53.20 -43.55 -3.93
CA LEU A 227 -53.34 -43.03 -2.56
C LEU A 227 -52.22 -43.45 -1.58
N GLY A 228 -51.35 -44.34 -2.01
CA GLY A 228 -50.23 -44.83 -1.20
C GLY A 228 -48.90 -44.01 -1.24
N ARG A 229 -48.76 -43.04 -2.23
CA ARG A 229 -47.48 -42.29 -2.38
C ARG A 229 -47.49 -40.90 -1.76
N SER A 230 -48.61 -40.48 -1.18
CA SER A 230 -48.71 -39.14 -0.54
C SER A 230 -47.77 -38.96 0.65
N SER A 231 -47.42 -40.04 1.32
CA SER A 231 -46.50 -40.05 2.46
C SER A 231 -45.02 -39.83 2.06
N GLU A 232 -44.62 -40.34 0.90
CA GLU A 232 -43.25 -40.14 0.43
C GLU A 232 -42.97 -38.69 -0.07
N VAL A 233 -43.98 -38.03 -0.68
CA VAL A 233 -43.89 -36.67 -1.12
C VAL A 233 -43.82 -35.70 0.08
N ALA A 234 -44.55 -35.97 1.15
CA ALA A 234 -44.53 -35.19 2.40
C ALA A 234 -43.10 -35.28 3.06
N ALA A 235 -42.54 -36.51 3.10
CA ALA A 235 -41.18 -36.71 3.67
C ALA A 235 -40.09 -36.00 2.86
N ALA A 236 -40.22 -35.99 1.53
CA ALA A 236 -39.26 -35.27 0.66
C ALA A 236 -39.33 -33.74 0.81
N ALA A 237 -40.55 -33.20 1.04
CA ALA A 237 -40.73 -31.78 1.30
C ALA A 237 -40.15 -31.36 2.67
N GLU A 238 -40.24 -32.24 3.67
CA GLU A 238 -39.66 -32.02 5.00
C GLU A 238 -38.11 -32.05 4.96
N GLN A 239 -37.57 -32.97 4.20
CA GLN A 239 -36.12 -33.06 4.00
C GLN A 239 -35.55 -31.83 3.26
N SER A 240 -36.30 -31.29 2.29
CA SER A 240 -35.94 -30.02 1.61
C SER A 240 -36.01 -28.81 2.52
N ALA A 241 -36.99 -28.79 3.46
CA ALA A 241 -37.10 -27.74 4.47
C ALA A 241 -35.97 -27.79 5.51
N ILE A 242 -35.50 -29.01 5.84
CA ILE A 242 -34.32 -29.20 6.69
C ILE A 242 -33.05 -28.74 5.98
N ALA A 243 -32.85 -29.14 4.72
CA ALA A 243 -31.69 -28.72 3.91
C ALA A 243 -31.65 -27.20 3.69
N MET A 244 -32.82 -26.52 3.52
CA MET A 244 -32.86 -25.08 3.43
C MET A 244 -32.55 -24.39 4.77
N ARG A 245 -32.91 -24.97 5.91
CA ARG A 245 -32.49 -24.47 7.23
C ARG A 245 -30.99 -24.60 7.45
N GLU A 246 -30.41 -25.70 7.03
CA GLU A 246 -28.95 -25.91 7.11
C GLU A 246 -28.18 -24.95 6.17
N ALA A 247 -28.70 -24.72 4.97
CA ALA A 247 -28.12 -23.72 4.05
C ALA A 247 -28.22 -22.29 4.59
N ALA A 248 -29.35 -21.94 5.22
CA ALA A 248 -29.51 -20.64 5.88
C ALA A 248 -28.59 -20.48 7.09
N GLN A 249 -28.38 -21.56 7.89
CA GLN A 249 -27.40 -21.57 8.97
C GLN A 249 -25.96 -21.42 8.46
N THR A 250 -25.63 -22.06 7.36
CA THR A 250 -24.32 -21.96 6.72
C THR A 250 -24.08 -20.55 6.18
N ALA A 251 -25.09 -19.93 5.55
CA ALA A 251 -25.01 -18.54 5.09
C ALA A 251 -24.84 -17.54 6.24
N ALA A 252 -25.55 -17.74 7.34
CA ALA A 252 -25.37 -16.93 8.56
C ALA A 252 -24.01 -17.14 9.23
N GLY A 253 -23.41 -18.34 9.10
CA GLY A 253 -22.05 -18.64 9.52
C GLY A 253 -21.01 -17.88 8.68
N LEU A 254 -21.20 -17.84 7.36
CA LEU A 254 -20.33 -17.10 6.45
C LEU A 254 -20.35 -15.59 6.71
N ILE A 255 -21.53 -15.03 6.97
CA ILE A 255 -21.64 -13.60 7.30
C ILE A 255 -20.84 -13.29 8.58
N ARG A 256 -20.96 -14.12 9.62
CA ARG A 256 -20.20 -13.93 10.87
C ARG A 256 -18.69 -14.04 10.63
N ALA A 257 -18.24 -15.01 9.83
CA ALA A 257 -16.82 -15.16 9.50
C ALA A 257 -16.28 -13.96 8.73
N ILE A 258 -17.09 -13.33 7.85
CA ILE A 258 -16.71 -12.10 7.15
C ILE A 258 -16.61 -10.91 8.12
N GLU A 259 -17.51 -10.80 9.10
CA GLU A 259 -17.46 -9.75 10.12
C GLU A 259 -16.25 -9.92 11.05
N GLU A 260 -15.93 -11.17 11.45
CA GLU A 260 -14.72 -11.47 12.22
C GLU A 260 -13.46 -11.12 11.43
N ALA A 261 -13.37 -11.54 10.17
CA ALA A 261 -12.24 -11.21 9.31
C ALA A 261 -12.07 -9.68 9.12
N ARG A 262 -13.17 -8.95 9.00
CA ARG A 262 -13.13 -7.49 8.94
C ARG A 262 -12.58 -6.88 10.23
N SER A 263 -13.04 -7.38 11.38
CA SER A 263 -12.55 -6.94 12.69
C SER A 263 -11.05 -7.24 12.87
N GLU A 264 -10.59 -8.42 12.41
CA GLU A 264 -9.16 -8.76 12.45
C GLU A 264 -8.32 -7.84 11.55
N VAL A 265 -8.85 -7.46 10.38
CA VAL A 265 -8.17 -6.50 9.49
C VAL A 265 -8.06 -5.11 10.13
N GLU A 266 -9.11 -4.65 10.83
CA GLU A 266 -9.07 -3.38 11.56
C GLU A 266 -8.04 -3.43 12.71
N VAL A 267 -8.00 -4.54 13.45
CA VAL A 267 -7.00 -4.77 14.51
C VAL A 267 -5.58 -4.85 13.92
N ALA A 268 -5.40 -5.54 12.79
CA ALA A 268 -4.10 -5.61 12.12
C ALA A 268 -3.63 -4.22 11.64
N ALA A 269 -4.55 -3.39 11.16
CA ALA A 269 -4.25 -2.01 10.77
C ALA A 269 -3.78 -1.16 11.98
N ASP A 270 -4.47 -1.28 13.13
CA ASP A 270 -4.06 -0.61 14.37
C ASP A 270 -2.69 -1.11 14.87
N VAL A 271 -2.46 -2.40 14.81
CA VAL A 271 -1.16 -3.00 15.17
C VAL A 271 -0.04 -2.49 14.25
N ALA A 272 -0.30 -2.42 12.94
CA ALA A 272 0.67 -1.90 11.96
C ALA A 272 0.97 -0.41 12.21
N GLU A 273 -0.03 0.39 12.53
CA GLU A 273 0.15 1.80 12.89
C GLU A 273 0.94 1.96 14.20
N ARG A 274 0.65 1.12 15.19
CA ARG A 274 1.41 1.11 16.46
C ARG A 274 2.85 0.66 16.25
N ALA A 275 3.07 -0.39 15.45
CA ALA A 275 4.41 -0.86 15.10
C ALA A 275 5.21 0.23 14.36
N SER A 276 4.57 0.96 13.45
CA SER A 276 5.19 2.10 12.77
C SER A 276 5.58 3.22 13.75
N ARG A 277 4.73 3.52 14.72
CA ARG A 277 5.04 4.50 15.79
C ARG A 277 6.19 4.03 16.68
N GLU A 278 6.20 2.75 17.08
CA GLU A 278 7.29 2.19 17.90
C GLU A 278 8.62 2.14 17.15
N ALA A 279 8.58 1.78 15.84
CA ALA A 279 9.77 1.86 15.00
C ALA A 279 10.31 3.30 14.92
N GLY A 280 9.42 4.30 14.81
CA GLY A 280 9.80 5.71 14.89
C GLY A 280 10.46 6.07 16.23
N HIS A 281 9.91 5.58 17.33
CA HIS A 281 10.51 5.77 18.67
C HIS A 281 11.86 5.06 18.81
N ALA A 282 11.99 3.84 18.28
CA ALA A 282 13.24 3.10 18.28
C ALA A 282 14.33 3.83 17.48
N VAL A 283 13.99 4.35 16.30
CA VAL A 283 14.92 5.18 15.49
C VAL A 283 15.35 6.43 16.26
N ALA A 284 14.40 7.14 16.86
CA ALA A 284 14.73 8.34 17.67
C ALA A 284 15.62 7.99 18.88
N SER A 285 15.35 6.86 19.54
CA SER A 285 16.16 6.37 20.67
C SER A 285 17.57 5.96 20.22
N THR A 286 17.68 5.30 19.05
CA THR A 286 18.98 4.91 18.47
C THR A 286 19.78 6.16 18.09
N GLN A 287 19.12 7.17 17.54
CA GLN A 287 19.77 8.46 17.24
C GLN A 287 20.29 9.14 18.50
N THR A 288 19.49 9.14 19.58
CA THR A 288 19.89 9.68 20.88
C THR A 288 21.08 8.91 21.46
N LEU A 289 21.07 7.58 21.35
CA LEU A 289 22.17 6.72 21.77
C LEU A 289 23.45 6.98 20.94
N SER A 290 23.31 7.16 19.62
CA SER A 290 24.43 7.52 18.75
C SER A 290 25.05 8.85 19.17
N THR A 291 24.22 9.87 19.44
CA THR A 291 24.69 11.17 19.93
C THR A 291 25.39 11.05 21.30
N HIS A 292 24.87 10.19 22.19
CA HIS A 292 25.53 9.92 23.47
C HIS A 292 26.86 9.18 23.28
N ALA A 293 26.92 8.20 22.36
CA ALA A 293 28.15 7.47 22.05
C ALA A 293 29.24 8.41 21.49
N GLU A 294 28.87 9.30 20.56
CA GLU A 294 29.78 10.33 20.02
C GLU A 294 30.26 11.31 21.13
N SER A 295 29.34 11.66 22.04
CA SER A 295 29.70 12.51 23.19
C SER A 295 30.70 11.81 24.12
N ILE A 296 30.53 10.51 24.36
CA ILE A 296 31.42 9.68 25.15
C ILE A 296 32.77 9.53 24.44
N GLU A 297 32.78 9.29 23.13
CA GLU A 297 33.99 9.19 22.31
C GLU A 297 34.78 10.52 22.33
N SER A 298 34.08 11.64 22.26
CA SER A 298 34.66 12.97 22.41
C SER A 298 35.30 13.20 23.76
N ILE A 299 34.70 12.67 24.86
CA ILE A 299 35.25 12.76 26.20
C ILE A 299 36.46 11.83 26.37
N LEU A 300 36.46 10.66 25.74
CA LEU A 300 37.57 9.70 25.81
C LEU A 300 38.76 10.10 24.95
N SER A 301 38.59 11.04 24.02
CA SER A 301 39.65 11.58 23.15
C SER A 301 40.31 12.86 23.68
N LEU A 302 39.86 13.33 24.84
CA LEU A 302 40.48 14.41 25.65
C LEU A 302 41.40 13.81 26.74
#